data_76697792f980f0d7639b6035384607d2
#
_entry.id   76697792f980f0d7639b6035384607d2
#
_cell.length_a   1.000
_cell.length_b   1.000
_cell.length_c   1.000
_cell.angle_alpha   90.00
_cell.angle_beta   90.00
_cell.angle_gamma   90.00
#
_symmetry.space_group_name_H-M   'P 1'
#
loop_
_entity.id
_entity.type
_entity.pdbx_description
1 polymer ?
#
loop_
_entity_poly.entity_id
_entity_poly.type
_entity_poly.pdbx_seq_one_letter_code
_entity_poly.pdbx_strand_id
1 'polypeptide(L)'
;MSIWAKITTAISMLAKGEPLAKIFSKLKTPPEKSVAFTIAVIALGAKMAKSDGSVKKEEVKVFRRIFHIPESEVAAAGKVFDLARQDVAGYEVYARRIRKMFGERHQTLSDLMESLFHISLADGEYHPKENEFLQNVSEIFGFSHSDFSKLKARFVEFEDMDPHEILGVLPNSELREIKRAYKEKVLECHPDRVIARGMPEEAX
;
A
#
# COMPACT_ATOMS: atom_id res chain seq x y z
N MET A 1 10.67 -21.19 2.49
CA MET A 1 9.28 -21.17 1.97
C MET A 1 8.92 -19.72 1.68
N SER A 2 8.52 -19.41 0.45
CA SER A 2 8.22 -18.03 0.05
C SER A 2 7.01 -17.48 0.80
N ILE A 3 6.90 -16.16 0.90
CA ILE A 3 5.75 -15.50 1.51
C ILE A 3 4.46 -15.90 0.77
N TRP A 4 4.54 -16.06 -0.55
CA TRP A 4 3.40 -16.43 -1.38
C TRP A 4 2.92 -17.87 -1.10
N ALA A 5 3.84 -18.79 -0.81
CA ALA A 5 3.46 -20.14 -0.38
C ALA A 5 2.70 -20.13 0.96
N LYS A 6 3.12 -19.26 1.90
CA LYS A 6 2.41 -19.05 3.17
C LYS A 6 1.03 -18.42 2.96
N ILE A 7 0.94 -17.46 2.03
CA ILE A 7 -0.34 -16.84 1.65
C ILE A 7 -1.27 -17.91 1.08
N THR A 8 -0.78 -18.77 0.19
CA THR A 8 -1.57 -19.87 -0.39
C THR A 8 -2.11 -20.80 0.71
N THR A 9 -1.30 -21.08 1.72
CA THR A 9 -1.74 -21.89 2.88
C THR A 9 -2.85 -21.16 3.66
N ALA A 10 -2.68 -19.85 3.91
CA ALA A 10 -3.70 -19.05 4.57
C ALA A 10 -5.01 -19.00 3.77
N ILE A 11 -4.90 -18.91 2.43
CA ILE A 11 -6.06 -18.94 1.52
C ILE A 11 -6.83 -20.26 1.63
N SER A 12 -6.11 -21.39 1.81
CA SER A 12 -6.78 -22.69 1.97
C SER A 12 -7.64 -22.75 3.23
N MET A 13 -7.29 -21.94 4.24
CA MET A 13 -8.12 -21.78 5.45
C MET A 13 -9.36 -20.92 5.15
N LEU A 14 -9.21 -19.88 4.32
CA LEU A 14 -10.34 -19.06 3.86
C LEU A 14 -11.34 -19.90 3.06
N ALA A 15 -10.85 -20.80 2.21
CA ALA A 15 -11.68 -21.69 1.41
C ALA A 15 -12.53 -22.63 2.28
N LYS A 16 -12.17 -22.81 3.55
CA LYS A 16 -12.93 -23.59 4.54
C LYS A 16 -13.95 -22.71 5.28
N GLY A 17 -14.17 -21.47 4.83
CA GLY A 17 -15.15 -20.55 5.40
C GLY A 17 -14.68 -19.79 6.64
N GLU A 18 -13.39 -19.84 6.97
CA GLU A 18 -12.86 -19.03 8.08
C GLU A 18 -12.74 -17.55 7.64
N PRO A 19 -13.29 -16.61 8.40
CA PRO A 19 -13.18 -15.20 8.04
C PRO A 19 -11.72 -14.74 8.13
N LEU A 20 -11.31 -13.80 7.27
CA LEU A 20 -9.95 -13.22 7.24
C LEU A 20 -9.51 -12.78 8.63
N ALA A 21 -10.40 -12.14 9.39
CA ALA A 21 -10.11 -11.67 10.74
C ALA A 21 -9.59 -12.79 11.67
N LYS A 22 -10.11 -14.02 11.53
CA LYS A 22 -9.71 -15.17 12.35
C LYS A 22 -8.33 -15.71 11.90
N ILE A 23 -8.05 -15.65 10.60
CA ILE A 23 -6.74 -16.05 10.05
C ILE A 23 -5.66 -15.10 10.58
N PHE A 24 -5.92 -13.79 10.58
CA PHE A 24 -4.98 -12.79 11.13
C PHE A 24 -4.64 -13.06 12.60
N SER A 25 -5.60 -13.56 13.38
CA SER A 25 -5.34 -13.82 14.81
C SER A 25 -4.32 -14.97 15.02
N LYS A 26 -4.16 -15.83 14.02
CA LYS A 26 -3.20 -16.93 14.06
C LYS A 26 -1.80 -16.53 13.56
N LEU A 27 -1.70 -15.40 12.86
CA LEU A 27 -0.44 -14.92 12.26
C LEU A 27 0.19 -13.83 13.16
N LYS A 28 0.61 -14.22 14.37
CA LYS A 28 1.06 -13.25 15.39
C LYS A 28 2.58 -13.12 15.53
N THR A 29 3.35 -14.06 15.01
CA THR A 29 4.81 -14.08 15.18
C THR A 29 5.54 -13.87 13.86
N PRO A 30 6.75 -13.29 13.86
CA PRO A 30 7.57 -13.24 12.65
C PRO A 30 8.03 -14.64 12.24
N PRO A 31 8.06 -15.01 10.94
CA PRO A 31 7.76 -14.19 9.77
C PRO A 31 6.28 -14.07 9.39
N GLU A 32 5.40 -14.60 10.20
CA GLU A 32 3.94 -14.60 9.95
C GLU A 32 3.37 -13.19 9.88
N LYS A 33 4.03 -12.21 10.53
CA LYS A 33 3.64 -10.80 10.43
C LYS A 33 3.72 -10.30 8.98
N SER A 34 4.71 -10.73 8.20
CA SER A 34 4.82 -10.36 6.78
C SER A 34 3.65 -10.92 5.97
N VAL A 35 3.28 -12.17 6.21
CA VAL A 35 2.12 -12.80 5.57
C VAL A 35 0.84 -12.04 5.93
N ALA A 36 0.64 -11.76 7.21
CA ALA A 36 -0.53 -11.03 7.70
C ALA A 36 -0.59 -9.62 7.07
N PHE A 37 0.55 -8.94 7.00
CA PHE A 37 0.64 -7.62 6.36
C PHE A 37 0.26 -7.70 4.89
N THR A 38 0.84 -8.64 4.14
CA THR A 38 0.58 -8.78 2.70
C THR A 38 -0.91 -9.08 2.44
N ILE A 39 -1.52 -9.97 3.21
CA ILE A 39 -2.95 -10.27 3.10
C ILE A 39 -3.78 -9.00 3.39
N ALA A 40 -3.42 -8.25 4.44
CA ALA A 40 -4.14 -7.03 4.81
C ALA A 40 -4.03 -5.94 3.73
N VAL A 41 -2.86 -5.80 3.10
CA VAL A 41 -2.65 -4.82 2.02
C VAL A 41 -3.41 -5.22 0.76
N ILE A 42 -3.38 -6.50 0.38
CA ILE A 42 -4.17 -7.01 -0.75
C ILE A 42 -5.66 -6.75 -0.49
N ALA A 43 -6.12 -7.02 0.74
CA ALA A 43 -7.52 -6.79 1.11
C ALA A 43 -7.88 -5.31 1.06
N LEU A 44 -6.98 -4.44 1.53
CA LEU A 44 -7.20 -2.99 1.50
C LEU A 44 -7.28 -2.48 0.05
N GLY A 45 -6.38 -2.92 -0.82
CA GLY A 45 -6.43 -2.60 -2.26
C GLY A 45 -7.71 -3.10 -2.93
N ALA A 46 -8.14 -4.32 -2.58
CA ALA A 46 -9.39 -4.89 -3.12
C ALA A 46 -10.63 -4.09 -2.68
N LYS A 47 -10.62 -3.57 -1.45
CA LYS A 47 -11.71 -2.72 -0.94
C LYS A 47 -11.71 -1.35 -1.60
N MET A 48 -10.53 -0.80 -1.86
CA MET A 48 -10.40 0.46 -2.60
C MET A 48 -10.96 0.31 -4.02
N ALA A 49 -10.51 -0.69 -4.76
CA ALA A 49 -10.97 -0.99 -6.10
C ALA A 49 -12.48 -1.26 -6.18
N LYS A 50 -13.10 -1.69 -5.07
CA LYS A 50 -14.55 -1.89 -5.00
C LYS A 50 -15.32 -0.60 -4.73
N SER A 51 -14.66 0.42 -4.21
CA SER A 51 -15.34 1.66 -3.77
C SER A 51 -16.04 2.39 -4.92
N ASP A 52 -15.47 2.36 -6.12
CA ASP A 52 -16.02 2.96 -7.32
C ASP A 52 -16.98 2.00 -8.08
N GLY A 53 -17.04 0.73 -7.66
CA GLY A 53 -17.94 -0.28 -8.22
C GLY A 53 -17.31 -1.23 -9.24
N SER A 54 -16.10 -0.95 -9.73
CA SER A 54 -15.41 -1.78 -10.71
C SER A 54 -13.92 -1.86 -10.45
N VAL A 55 -13.34 -3.02 -10.71
CA VAL A 55 -11.87 -3.19 -10.61
C VAL A 55 -11.31 -3.04 -12.02
N LYS A 56 -10.52 -2.02 -12.21
CA LYS A 56 -9.91 -1.74 -13.51
C LYS A 56 -8.62 -2.55 -13.70
N LYS A 57 -8.38 -2.95 -14.95
CA LYS A 57 -7.17 -3.73 -15.30
C LYS A 57 -5.89 -2.97 -14.96
N GLU A 58 -5.94 -1.66 -15.08
CA GLU A 58 -4.83 -0.74 -14.84
C GLU A 58 -4.44 -0.77 -13.35
N GLU A 59 -5.40 -0.71 -12.45
CA GLU A 59 -5.18 -0.81 -11.00
C GLU A 59 -4.52 -2.15 -10.63
N VAL A 60 -5.02 -3.25 -11.22
CA VAL A 60 -4.46 -4.59 -11.00
C VAL A 60 -3.00 -4.65 -11.48
N LYS A 61 -2.69 -4.05 -12.63
CA LYS A 61 -1.31 -4.00 -13.15
C LYS A 61 -0.39 -3.22 -12.24
N VAL A 62 -0.83 -2.04 -11.78
CA VAL A 62 -0.04 -1.21 -10.85
C VAL A 62 0.16 -1.95 -9.53
N PHE A 63 -0.90 -2.55 -8.99
CA PHE A 63 -0.83 -3.34 -7.76
C PHE A 63 0.21 -4.47 -7.89
N ARG A 64 0.18 -5.23 -9.01
CA ARG A 64 1.13 -6.32 -9.27
C ARG A 64 2.57 -5.83 -9.35
N ARG A 65 2.77 -4.64 -9.94
CA ARG A 65 4.10 -4.03 -10.06
C ARG A 65 4.63 -3.58 -8.69
N ILE A 66 3.80 -2.90 -7.91
CA ILE A 66 4.18 -2.40 -6.57
C ILE A 66 4.57 -3.56 -5.66
N PHE A 67 3.78 -4.64 -5.65
CA PHE A 67 4.00 -5.77 -4.75
C PHE A 67 4.85 -6.90 -5.37
N HIS A 68 5.48 -6.64 -6.54
CA HIS A 68 6.39 -7.59 -7.20
C HIS A 68 5.86 -9.02 -7.17
N ILE A 69 4.56 -9.22 -7.53
CA ILE A 69 3.92 -10.54 -7.47
C ILE A 69 4.49 -11.43 -8.59
N PRO A 70 5.21 -12.51 -8.25
CA PRO A 70 5.73 -13.42 -9.28
C PRO A 70 4.60 -14.02 -10.12
N GLU A 71 4.85 -14.28 -11.38
CA GLU A 71 3.86 -14.85 -12.31
C GLU A 71 3.24 -16.15 -11.75
N SER A 72 4.05 -16.99 -11.12
CA SER A 72 3.61 -18.23 -10.49
C SER A 72 2.62 -18.03 -9.34
N GLU A 73 2.59 -16.84 -8.74
CA GLU A 73 1.79 -16.55 -7.54
C GLU A 73 0.60 -15.61 -7.81
N VAL A 74 0.46 -15.15 -9.06
CA VAL A 74 -0.64 -14.24 -9.46
C VAL A 74 -2.01 -14.84 -9.14
N ALA A 75 -2.18 -16.15 -9.39
CA ALA A 75 -3.44 -16.83 -9.11
C ALA A 75 -3.76 -16.85 -7.61
N ALA A 76 -2.73 -17.02 -6.76
CA ALA A 76 -2.92 -17.03 -5.30
C ALA A 76 -3.27 -15.60 -4.79
N ALA A 77 -2.56 -14.59 -5.27
CA ALA A 77 -2.85 -13.19 -4.92
C ALA A 77 -4.26 -12.80 -5.38
N GLY A 78 -4.66 -13.22 -6.59
CA GLY A 78 -6.01 -12.99 -7.12
C GLY A 78 -7.09 -13.59 -6.24
N LYS A 79 -6.88 -14.79 -5.72
CA LYS A 79 -7.85 -15.41 -4.79
C LYS A 79 -8.01 -14.60 -3.50
N VAL A 80 -6.92 -14.08 -2.93
CA VAL A 80 -7.00 -13.21 -1.73
C VAL A 80 -7.80 -11.95 -2.07
N PHE A 81 -7.51 -11.36 -3.21
CA PHE A 81 -8.19 -10.15 -3.69
C PHE A 81 -9.70 -10.38 -3.82
N ASP A 82 -10.11 -11.47 -4.49
CA ASP A 82 -11.52 -11.81 -4.69
C ASP A 82 -12.24 -12.10 -3.37
N LEU A 83 -11.59 -12.82 -2.47
CA LEU A 83 -12.15 -13.11 -1.15
C LEU A 83 -12.32 -11.83 -0.32
N ALA A 84 -11.34 -10.94 -0.40
CA ALA A 84 -11.42 -9.64 0.31
C ALA A 84 -12.56 -8.78 -0.23
N ARG A 85 -12.79 -8.78 -1.54
CA ARG A 85 -13.92 -8.06 -2.14
C ARG A 85 -15.27 -8.58 -1.64
N GLN A 86 -15.38 -9.88 -1.40
CA GLN A 86 -16.61 -10.54 -0.94
C GLN A 86 -16.80 -10.45 0.58
N ASP A 87 -15.73 -10.25 1.33
CA ASP A 87 -15.79 -10.18 2.79
C ASP A 87 -16.69 -9.01 3.22
N VAL A 88 -17.54 -9.25 4.21
CA VAL A 88 -18.44 -8.25 4.78
C VAL A 88 -17.69 -7.20 5.61
N ALA A 89 -16.48 -7.53 6.09
CA ALA A 89 -15.67 -6.58 6.83
C ALA A 89 -15.31 -5.37 5.96
N GLY A 90 -15.48 -4.19 6.49
CA GLY A 90 -15.09 -2.95 5.81
C GLY A 90 -13.57 -2.78 5.77
N TYR A 91 -13.09 -1.88 4.93
CA TYR A 91 -11.67 -1.59 4.80
C TYR A 91 -11.04 -1.13 6.12
N GLU A 92 -11.83 -0.53 6.98
CA GLU A 92 -11.38 -0.01 8.28
C GLU A 92 -10.79 -1.12 9.16
N VAL A 93 -11.34 -2.32 9.07
CA VAL A 93 -10.84 -3.48 9.83
C VAL A 93 -9.41 -3.81 9.40
N TYR A 94 -9.16 -3.80 8.08
CA TYR A 94 -7.84 -4.08 7.53
C TYR A 94 -6.85 -2.95 7.84
N ALA A 95 -7.28 -1.69 7.69
CA ALA A 95 -6.47 -0.51 8.00
C ALA A 95 -6.04 -0.51 9.48
N ARG A 96 -6.98 -0.75 10.40
CA ARG A 96 -6.67 -0.85 11.84
C ARG A 96 -5.69 -1.99 12.15
N ARG A 97 -5.78 -3.12 11.45
CA ARG A 97 -4.84 -4.23 11.62
C ARG A 97 -3.43 -3.86 11.18
N ILE A 98 -3.33 -3.20 10.03
CA ILE A 98 -2.04 -2.71 9.51
C ILE A 98 -1.44 -1.71 10.52
N ARG A 99 -2.22 -0.74 10.98
CA ARG A 99 -1.80 0.23 11.99
C ARG A 99 -1.26 -0.47 13.24
N LYS A 100 -1.97 -1.50 13.72
CA LYS A 100 -1.58 -2.27 14.90
C LYS A 100 -0.28 -3.06 14.70
N MET A 101 0.01 -3.53 13.48
CA MET A 101 1.24 -4.27 13.18
C MET A 101 2.48 -3.40 13.32
N PHE A 102 2.39 -2.14 12.93
CA PHE A 102 3.53 -1.22 12.93
C PHE A 102 3.58 -0.32 14.17
N GLY A 103 2.49 -0.21 14.91
CA GLY A 103 2.42 0.70 16.05
C GLY A 103 2.61 2.14 15.60
N GLU A 104 3.64 2.80 16.11
CA GLU A 104 3.96 4.19 15.80
C GLU A 104 4.93 4.36 14.63
N ARG A 105 5.14 3.34 13.84
CA ARG A 105 6.06 3.40 12.68
C ARG A 105 5.39 4.12 11.51
N HIS A 106 5.35 5.43 11.61
CA HIS A 106 4.68 6.27 10.63
C HIS A 106 5.24 6.13 9.21
N GLN A 107 6.54 5.91 9.08
CA GLN A 107 7.16 5.85 7.74
C GLN A 107 6.61 4.70 6.89
N THR A 108 6.50 3.50 7.45
CA THR A 108 5.92 2.36 6.72
C THR A 108 4.45 2.61 6.32
N LEU A 109 3.69 3.28 7.20
CA LEU A 109 2.31 3.63 6.90
C LEU A 109 2.24 4.70 5.81
N SER A 110 3.19 5.64 5.78
CA SER A 110 3.32 6.64 4.72
C SER A 110 3.64 5.96 3.38
N ASP A 111 4.62 5.05 3.36
CA ASP A 111 5.01 4.28 2.17
C ASP A 111 3.79 3.52 1.60
N LEU A 112 2.98 2.94 2.50
CA LEU A 112 1.77 2.23 2.09
C LEU A 112 0.71 3.20 1.52
N MET A 113 0.53 4.38 2.15
CA MET A 113 -0.38 5.40 1.61
C MET A 113 0.05 5.83 0.19
N GLU A 114 1.36 6.03 -0.03
CA GLU A 114 1.88 6.35 -1.36
C GLU A 114 1.55 5.24 -2.38
N SER A 115 1.71 3.99 -1.96
CA SER A 115 1.36 2.83 -2.81
C SER A 115 -0.14 2.84 -3.18
N LEU A 116 -1.00 3.15 -2.22
CA LEU A 116 -2.46 3.22 -2.46
C LEU A 116 -2.80 4.37 -3.41
N PHE A 117 -2.14 5.53 -3.30
CA PHE A 117 -2.30 6.64 -4.25
C PHE A 117 -1.89 6.22 -5.67
N HIS A 118 -0.77 5.51 -5.82
CA HIS A 118 -0.34 5.00 -7.12
C HIS A 118 -1.38 4.06 -7.75
N ILE A 119 -2.03 3.25 -6.91
CA ILE A 119 -3.07 2.32 -7.40
C ILE A 119 -4.31 3.10 -7.83
N SER A 120 -4.76 4.07 -7.01
CA SER A 120 -5.96 4.85 -7.32
C SER A 120 -5.81 5.71 -8.58
N LEU A 121 -4.59 6.09 -8.92
CA LEU A 121 -4.30 6.91 -10.11
C LEU A 121 -3.89 6.07 -11.32
N ALA A 122 -4.02 4.75 -11.24
CA ALA A 122 -3.52 3.83 -12.27
C ALA A 122 -4.19 4.02 -13.64
N ASP A 123 -5.43 4.48 -13.66
CA ASP A 123 -6.20 4.73 -14.89
C ASP A 123 -6.15 6.19 -15.34
N GLY A 124 -5.46 7.05 -14.59
CA GLY A 124 -5.34 8.48 -14.89
C GLY A 124 -6.47 9.36 -14.34
N GLU A 125 -7.39 8.77 -13.57
CA GLU A 125 -8.50 9.51 -12.97
C GLU A 125 -8.49 9.31 -11.45
N TYR A 126 -8.79 10.36 -10.71
CA TYR A 126 -8.86 10.30 -9.24
C TYR A 126 -10.30 10.51 -8.80
N HIS A 127 -10.95 9.41 -8.45
CA HIS A 127 -12.38 9.44 -8.15
C HIS A 127 -12.68 9.93 -6.72
N PRO A 128 -13.79 10.66 -6.52
CA PRO A 128 -14.19 11.13 -5.18
C PRO A 128 -14.28 10.02 -4.13
N LYS A 129 -14.74 8.83 -4.51
CA LYS A 129 -14.84 7.69 -3.59
C LYS A 129 -13.47 7.15 -3.17
N GLU A 130 -12.48 7.22 -4.07
CA GLU A 130 -11.10 6.85 -3.73
C GLU A 130 -10.50 7.88 -2.79
N ASN A 131 -10.77 9.16 -3.02
CA ASN A 131 -10.34 10.22 -2.11
C ASN A 131 -10.91 10.00 -0.70
N GLU A 132 -12.21 9.71 -0.60
CA GLU A 132 -12.86 9.42 0.69
C GLU A 132 -12.23 8.19 1.37
N PHE A 133 -12.00 7.13 0.60
CA PHE A 133 -11.34 5.91 1.07
C PHE A 133 -9.95 6.20 1.61
N LEU A 134 -9.10 6.88 0.81
CA LEU A 134 -7.72 7.20 1.17
C LEU A 134 -7.66 8.13 2.38
N GLN A 135 -8.55 9.11 2.47
CA GLN A 135 -8.64 10.00 3.61
C GLN A 135 -8.95 9.23 4.89
N ASN A 136 -9.95 8.35 4.86
CA ASN A 136 -10.34 7.54 6.02
C ASN A 136 -9.22 6.58 6.45
N VAL A 137 -8.53 5.96 5.48
CA VAL A 137 -7.38 5.09 5.77
C VAL A 137 -6.26 5.89 6.42
N SER A 138 -5.98 7.08 5.90
CA SER A 138 -4.98 8.01 6.44
C SER A 138 -5.27 8.36 7.90
N GLU A 139 -6.52 8.67 8.23
CA GLU A 139 -6.96 8.95 9.60
C GLU A 139 -6.76 7.74 10.51
N ILE A 140 -7.12 6.54 10.04
CA ILE A 140 -6.90 5.29 10.79
C ILE A 140 -5.40 5.07 11.04
N PHE A 141 -4.55 5.40 10.08
CA PHE A 141 -3.09 5.31 10.20
C PHE A 141 -2.50 6.36 11.14
N GLY A 142 -3.28 7.35 11.55
CA GLY A 142 -2.89 8.38 12.49
C GLY A 142 -2.31 9.65 11.85
N PHE A 143 -2.47 9.82 10.55
CA PHE A 143 -2.05 11.04 9.87
C PHE A 143 -3.08 12.15 10.10
N SER A 144 -2.59 13.38 10.24
CA SER A 144 -3.46 14.55 10.31
C SER A 144 -4.03 14.89 8.93
N HIS A 145 -5.06 15.71 8.89
CA HIS A 145 -5.61 16.21 7.63
C HIS A 145 -4.53 16.96 6.82
N SER A 146 -3.66 17.71 7.50
CA SER A 146 -2.54 18.40 6.84
C SER A 146 -1.55 17.40 6.20
N ASP A 147 -1.24 16.29 6.87
CA ASP A 147 -0.35 15.27 6.33
C ASP A 147 -0.97 14.61 5.08
N PHE A 148 -2.27 14.30 5.15
CA PHE A 148 -3.00 13.74 4.02
C PHE A 148 -3.01 14.71 2.84
N SER A 149 -3.27 16.00 3.09
CA SER A 149 -3.29 17.02 2.03
C SER A 149 -1.92 17.17 1.34
N LYS A 150 -0.84 17.17 2.13
CA LYS A 150 0.53 17.22 1.58
C LYS A 150 0.84 15.96 0.74
N LEU A 151 0.42 14.81 1.24
CA LEU A 151 0.63 13.55 0.51
C LEU A 151 -0.19 13.56 -0.80
N LYS A 152 -1.46 13.91 -0.72
CA LYS A 152 -2.36 14.00 -1.87
C LYS A 152 -1.80 14.94 -2.95
N ALA A 153 -1.33 16.12 -2.55
CA ALA A 153 -0.79 17.12 -3.47
C ALA A 153 0.39 16.57 -4.30
N ARG A 154 1.17 15.64 -3.75
CA ARG A 154 2.28 15.00 -4.46
C ARG A 154 1.82 14.10 -5.61
N PHE A 155 0.57 13.65 -5.59
CA PHE A 155 0.05 12.68 -6.56
C PHE A 155 -1.01 13.28 -7.49
N VAL A 156 -1.92 14.08 -6.95
CA VAL A 156 -3.11 14.53 -7.69
C VAL A 156 -2.85 15.85 -8.43
N GLU A 157 -1.92 16.65 -7.94
CA GLU A 157 -1.59 17.97 -8.53
C GLU A 157 -0.24 17.95 -9.26
N PHE A 158 0.23 16.77 -9.67
CA PHE A 158 1.58 16.57 -10.20
C PHE A 158 1.84 17.26 -11.54
N GLU A 159 0.81 17.58 -12.32
CA GLU A 159 1.00 18.22 -13.62
C GLU A 159 1.62 19.63 -13.53
N ASP A 160 1.49 20.27 -12.36
CA ASP A 160 1.97 21.65 -12.14
C ASP A 160 3.10 21.75 -11.10
N MET A 161 3.57 20.66 -10.52
CA MET A 161 4.63 20.74 -9.50
C MET A 161 6.02 20.92 -10.12
N ASP A 162 6.71 21.96 -9.70
CA ASP A 162 8.10 22.20 -10.07
C ASP A 162 8.97 21.03 -9.52
N PRO A 163 9.80 20.38 -10.38
CA PRO A 163 10.75 19.37 -9.92
C PRO A 163 11.64 19.83 -8.76
N HIS A 164 11.92 21.12 -8.64
CA HIS A 164 12.70 21.65 -7.50
C HIS A 164 11.94 21.53 -6.18
N GLU A 165 10.62 21.71 -6.19
CA GLU A 165 9.78 21.51 -5.01
C GLU A 165 9.76 20.04 -4.58
N ILE A 166 9.70 19.11 -5.55
CA ILE A 166 9.75 17.67 -5.29
C ILE A 166 11.05 17.30 -4.56
N LEU A 167 12.16 17.89 -4.99
CA LEU A 167 13.47 17.65 -4.39
C LEU A 167 13.71 18.47 -3.12
N GLY A 168 12.85 19.46 -2.83
CA GLY A 168 13.01 20.36 -1.69
C GLY A 168 14.18 21.32 -1.86
N VAL A 169 14.44 21.76 -3.10
CA VAL A 169 15.50 22.71 -3.43
C VAL A 169 14.91 23.94 -4.12
N LEU A 170 15.65 25.03 -4.11
CA LEU A 170 15.22 26.26 -4.81
C LEU A 170 15.40 26.15 -6.33
N PRO A 171 14.58 26.81 -7.14
CA PRO A 171 14.72 26.77 -8.61
C PRO A 171 16.09 27.21 -9.14
N ASN A 172 16.80 28.03 -8.36
CA ASN A 172 18.14 28.52 -8.72
C ASN A 172 19.25 27.77 -7.97
N SER A 173 18.96 26.63 -7.37
CA SER A 173 19.94 25.81 -6.66
C SER A 173 21.05 25.30 -7.62
N GLU A 174 22.26 25.24 -7.11
CA GLU A 174 23.37 24.68 -7.88
C GLU A 174 23.15 23.19 -8.17
N LEU A 175 23.64 22.74 -9.32
CA LEU A 175 23.57 21.34 -9.75
C LEU A 175 24.04 20.37 -8.66
N ARG A 176 25.03 20.80 -7.84
CA ARG A 176 25.56 20.01 -6.74
C ARG A 176 24.50 19.78 -5.65
N GLU A 177 23.73 20.79 -5.34
CA GLU A 177 22.62 20.70 -4.34
C GLU A 177 21.48 19.81 -4.86
N ILE A 178 21.13 20.02 -6.13
CA ILE A 178 20.10 19.21 -6.80
C ILE A 178 20.48 17.72 -6.77
N LYS A 179 21.74 17.41 -7.13
CA LYS A 179 22.26 16.03 -7.11
C LYS A 179 22.28 15.44 -5.70
N ARG A 180 22.60 16.26 -4.69
CA ARG A 180 22.59 15.81 -3.28
C ARG A 180 21.16 15.47 -2.85
N ALA A 181 20.20 16.39 -3.08
CA ALA A 181 18.80 16.22 -2.72
C ALA A 181 18.20 14.98 -3.43
N TYR A 182 18.50 14.81 -4.71
CA TYR A 182 18.09 13.62 -5.47
C TYR A 182 18.63 12.34 -4.81
N LYS A 183 19.93 12.33 -4.50
CA LYS A 183 20.58 11.18 -3.90
C LYS A 183 19.96 10.82 -2.53
N GLU A 184 19.65 11.83 -1.72
CA GLU A 184 18.99 11.66 -0.42
C GLU A 184 17.58 11.05 -0.62
N LYS A 185 16.80 11.57 -1.57
CA LYS A 185 15.48 11.03 -1.89
C LYS A 185 15.54 9.58 -2.37
N VAL A 186 16.47 9.27 -3.28
CA VAL A 186 16.67 7.89 -3.78
C VAL A 186 17.03 6.96 -2.61
N LEU A 187 17.91 7.40 -1.70
CA LEU A 187 18.28 6.60 -0.53
C LEU A 187 17.09 6.39 0.43
N GLU A 188 16.22 7.40 0.60
CA GLU A 188 15.01 7.28 1.43
C GLU A 188 14.06 6.21 0.88
N CYS A 189 13.94 6.15 -0.44
CA CYS A 189 13.02 5.24 -1.15
C CYS A 189 13.68 3.89 -1.49
N HIS A 190 14.93 3.67 -1.11
CA HIS A 190 15.66 2.44 -1.43
C HIS A 190 14.96 1.21 -0.84
N PRO A 191 14.76 0.14 -1.63
CA PRO A 191 14.07 -1.07 -1.14
C PRO A 191 14.60 -1.60 0.19
N ASP A 192 15.92 -1.67 0.34
CA ASP A 192 16.53 -2.17 1.59
C ASP A 192 16.09 -1.36 2.81
N ARG A 193 15.94 -0.05 2.68
CA ARG A 193 15.50 0.82 3.78
C ARG A 193 14.01 0.66 4.07
N VAL A 194 13.22 0.46 3.02
CA VAL A 194 11.77 0.25 3.14
C VAL A 194 11.53 -1.11 3.84
N ILE A 195 12.27 -2.15 3.45
CA ILE A 195 12.24 -3.47 4.08
C ILE A 195 12.69 -3.38 5.55
N ALA A 196 13.77 -2.65 5.82
CA ALA A 196 14.27 -2.46 7.19
C ALA A 196 13.27 -1.74 8.10
N ARG A 197 12.35 -0.95 7.53
CA ARG A 197 11.25 -0.30 8.26
C ARG A 197 10.04 -1.21 8.48
N GLY A 198 10.09 -2.44 7.96
CA GLY A 198 9.06 -3.45 8.16
C GLY A 198 8.17 -3.75 6.96
N MET A 199 8.43 -3.14 5.82
CA MET A 199 7.74 -3.48 4.58
C MET A 199 8.24 -4.85 4.11
N PRO A 200 7.36 -5.76 3.67
CA PRO A 200 7.82 -7.04 3.11
C PRO A 200 8.66 -6.81 1.84
N GLU A 201 9.63 -7.69 1.61
CA GLU A 201 10.52 -7.63 0.44
C GLU A 201 9.73 -7.59 -0.88
N GLU A 202 8.60 -8.26 -0.91
CA GLU A 202 7.71 -8.33 -2.07
C GLU A 202 7.00 -6.99 -2.39
N ALA A 203 7.10 -6.03 -1.47
CA ALA A 203 6.54 -4.69 -1.62
C ALA A 203 7.56 -3.56 -1.66
N UNK A 204 8.58 -4.02 -1.56
CA UNK A 204 9.58 -3.16 -1.50
C UNK A 204 9.98 -2.60 -2.62
#